data_007a39a0bf6bc574edd2a46d25746cef
#
_entry.id   007a39a0bf6bc574edd2a46d25746cef
#
_cell.length_a   1.000
_cell.length_b   1.000
_cell.length_c   1.000
_cell.angle_alpha   90.00
_cell.angle_beta   90.00
_cell.angle_gamma   90.00
#
_symmetry.space_group_name_H-M   'P 1'
#
loop_
_entity.id
_entity.type
_entity.pdbx_description
1 polymer ?
#
loop_
_entity_poly.entity_id
_entity_poly.type
_entity_poly.pdbx_seq_one_letter_code
_entity_poly.pdbx_strand_id
1 'polypeptide(L)'
;MSEILIPLLILGIAAGGVTVYVLNYKPLRKSKVKDLYAEGLDLLITGRRKSAYKNFKDIIQEDSDNIKAYLRLGQVLREGGNASQALKVHRGLLHRRDLMYYEQIELHKNLALDYYKIGNISDAIGELHTLLKIEKNSEWALSQLITFYREQQDWEKAGEYFAQYQK
;
A
#
# COMPACT_ATOMS: atom_id res chain seq x y z
N MET A 1 31.05 4.23 -49.79
CA MET A 1 31.23 3.49 -48.50
C MET A 1 31.19 4.42 -47.29
N SER A 2 31.67 5.64 -47.35
CA SER A 2 31.66 6.64 -46.25
C SER A 2 30.25 7.14 -45.87
N GLU A 3 29.32 7.20 -46.82
CA GLU A 3 27.98 7.74 -46.58
C GLU A 3 27.09 6.85 -45.67
N ILE A 4 27.40 5.56 -45.52
CA ILE A 4 26.67 4.63 -44.65
C ILE A 4 27.34 4.50 -43.27
N LEU A 5 28.67 4.73 -43.22
CA LEU A 5 29.45 4.61 -41.98
C LEU A 5 29.12 5.68 -40.94
N ILE A 6 28.89 6.93 -41.38
CA ILE A 6 28.59 8.06 -40.50
C ILE A 6 27.26 7.87 -39.76
N PRO A 7 26.12 7.55 -40.43
CA PRO A 7 24.85 7.32 -39.73
C PRO A 7 24.90 6.11 -38.81
N LEU A 8 25.61 5.05 -39.16
CA LEU A 8 25.79 3.88 -38.27
C LEU A 8 26.58 4.24 -37.00
N LEU A 9 27.62 5.09 -37.11
CA LEU A 9 28.37 5.57 -35.97
C LEU A 9 27.55 6.44 -35.04
N ILE A 10 26.71 7.33 -35.58
CA ILE A 10 25.78 8.17 -34.82
C ILE A 10 24.75 7.31 -34.09
N LEU A 11 24.20 6.28 -34.74
CA LEU A 11 23.25 5.36 -34.15
C LEU A 11 23.88 4.56 -33.00
N GLY A 12 25.15 4.13 -33.16
CA GLY A 12 25.89 3.44 -32.12
C GLY A 12 26.15 4.32 -30.89
N ILE A 13 26.50 5.58 -31.07
CA ILE A 13 26.73 6.55 -29.99
C ILE A 13 25.41 6.85 -29.27
N ALA A 14 24.32 7.05 -30.03
CA ALA A 14 23.01 7.29 -29.45
C ALA A 14 22.50 6.08 -28.64
N ALA A 15 22.66 4.86 -29.16
CA ALA A 15 22.30 3.64 -28.44
C ALA A 15 23.16 3.44 -27.18
N GLY A 16 24.49 3.69 -27.26
CA GLY A 16 25.39 3.68 -26.12
C GLY A 16 25.01 4.70 -25.05
N GLY A 17 24.69 5.93 -25.46
CA GLY A 17 24.27 7.00 -24.57
C GLY A 17 22.96 6.66 -23.82
N VAL A 18 21.98 6.11 -24.54
CA VAL A 18 20.71 5.64 -23.95
C VAL A 18 20.94 4.50 -22.95
N THR A 19 21.83 3.56 -23.30
CA THR A 19 22.14 2.42 -22.41
C THR A 19 22.81 2.90 -21.13
N VAL A 20 23.81 3.78 -21.21
CA VAL A 20 24.50 4.39 -20.06
C VAL A 20 23.50 5.19 -19.20
N TYR A 21 22.61 5.97 -19.82
CA TYR A 21 21.57 6.72 -19.13
C TYR A 21 20.64 5.79 -18.35
N VAL A 22 20.13 4.73 -18.99
CA VAL A 22 19.22 3.76 -18.36
C VAL A 22 19.90 3.03 -17.20
N LEU A 23 21.16 2.61 -17.37
CA LEU A 23 21.90 1.89 -16.33
C LEU A 23 22.24 2.77 -15.12
N ASN A 24 22.56 4.05 -15.32
CA ASN A 24 22.90 4.96 -14.23
C ASN A 24 21.70 5.64 -13.59
N TYR A 25 20.66 5.93 -14.36
CA TYR A 25 19.49 6.66 -13.85
C TYR A 25 18.55 5.79 -13.01
N LYS A 26 18.32 4.52 -13.39
CA LYS A 26 17.46 3.60 -12.65
C LYS A 26 17.92 3.32 -11.20
N PRO A 27 19.21 3.08 -10.93
CA PRO A 27 19.69 2.85 -9.56
C PRO A 27 19.52 4.07 -8.66
N LEU A 28 19.83 5.27 -9.17
CA LEU A 28 19.68 6.54 -8.44
C LEU A 28 18.22 6.84 -8.12
N ARG A 29 17.31 6.56 -9.05
CA ARG A 29 15.86 6.71 -8.83
C ARG A 29 15.34 5.77 -7.74
N LYS A 30 15.77 4.51 -7.74
CA LYS A 30 15.42 3.53 -6.71
C LYS A 30 15.93 3.91 -5.32
N SER A 31 17.15 4.44 -5.22
CA SER A 31 17.68 4.93 -3.95
C SER A 31 16.83 6.08 -3.42
N LYS A 32 16.54 7.08 -4.23
CA LYS A 32 15.70 8.23 -3.85
C LYS A 32 14.31 7.80 -3.36
N VAL A 33 13.65 6.87 -4.05
CA VAL A 33 12.33 6.33 -3.64
C VAL A 33 12.43 5.64 -2.27
N LYS A 34 13.51 4.87 -2.04
CA LYS A 34 13.74 4.20 -0.76
C LYS A 34 13.94 5.20 0.38
N ASP A 35 14.73 6.25 0.15
CA ASP A 35 15.00 7.29 1.14
C ASP A 35 13.73 8.08 1.46
N LEU A 36 12.96 8.48 0.45
CA LEU A 36 11.66 9.15 0.63
C LEU A 36 10.65 8.26 1.39
N TYR A 37 10.69 6.94 1.16
CA TYR A 37 9.80 6.02 1.86
C TYR A 37 10.16 5.92 3.34
N ALA A 38 11.45 5.78 3.67
CA ALA A 38 11.93 5.74 5.06
C ALA A 38 11.61 7.04 5.78
N GLU A 39 11.90 8.19 5.18
CA GLU A 39 11.53 9.51 5.71
C GLU A 39 10.01 9.64 5.90
N GLY A 40 9.22 9.17 4.93
CA GLY A 40 7.75 9.17 5.01
C GLY A 40 7.22 8.38 6.21
N LEU A 41 7.84 7.24 6.52
CA LEU A 41 7.51 6.46 7.71
C LEU A 41 7.87 7.20 9.00
N ASP A 42 9.05 7.80 9.09
CA ASP A 42 9.46 8.58 10.26
C ASP A 42 8.54 9.78 10.50
N LEU A 43 8.13 10.46 9.42
CA LEU A 43 7.17 11.55 9.48
C LEU A 43 5.78 11.08 9.94
N LEU A 44 5.37 9.87 9.56
CA LEU A 44 4.11 9.28 10.00
C LEU A 44 4.16 8.96 11.50
N ILE A 45 5.24 8.32 11.97
CA ILE A 45 5.46 7.98 13.39
C ILE A 45 5.49 9.25 14.25
N THR A 46 6.14 10.31 13.77
CA THR A 46 6.22 11.60 14.47
C THR A 46 4.96 12.48 14.34
N GLY A 47 3.90 11.97 13.70
CA GLY A 47 2.62 12.68 13.55
C GLY A 47 2.65 13.82 12.51
N ARG A 48 3.72 13.98 11.74
CA ARG A 48 3.86 14.98 10.68
C ARG A 48 3.13 14.55 9.40
N ARG A 49 1.83 14.32 9.50
CA ARG A 49 1.00 13.71 8.44
C ARG A 49 1.05 14.44 7.11
N LYS A 50 1.08 15.78 7.10
CA LYS A 50 1.15 16.57 5.84
C LYS A 50 2.43 16.28 5.06
N SER A 51 3.57 16.18 5.74
CA SER A 51 4.86 15.88 5.11
C SER A 51 4.92 14.42 4.67
N ALA A 52 4.45 13.48 5.51
CA ALA A 52 4.34 12.07 5.14
C ALA A 52 3.47 11.87 3.88
N TYR A 53 2.31 12.55 3.81
CA TYR A 53 1.45 12.54 2.63
C TYR A 53 2.20 12.97 1.37
N LYS A 54 2.97 14.08 1.45
CA LYS A 54 3.76 14.59 0.33
C LYS A 54 4.78 13.54 -0.13
N ASN A 55 5.55 12.98 0.79
CA ASN A 55 6.58 11.99 0.47
C ASN A 55 5.97 10.76 -0.23
N PHE A 56 4.89 10.17 0.30
CA PHE A 56 4.26 9.01 -0.34
C PHE A 56 3.64 9.36 -1.69
N LYS A 57 3.08 10.57 -1.84
CA LYS A 57 2.57 11.05 -3.12
C LYS A 57 3.69 11.22 -4.16
N ASP A 58 4.83 11.79 -3.75
CA ASP A 58 6.00 11.97 -4.62
C ASP A 58 6.54 10.61 -5.08
N ILE A 59 6.58 9.60 -4.18
CA ILE A 59 6.94 8.22 -4.53
C ILE A 59 6.01 7.67 -5.61
N ILE A 60 4.69 7.82 -5.45
CA ILE A 60 3.69 7.32 -6.40
C ILE A 60 3.82 8.01 -7.77
N GLN A 61 4.19 9.28 -7.79
CA GLN A 61 4.44 10.01 -9.05
C GLN A 61 5.69 9.48 -9.77
N GLU A 62 6.73 9.10 -9.00
CA GLU A 62 7.96 8.53 -9.55
C GLU A 62 7.81 7.05 -9.93
N ASP A 63 7.01 6.29 -9.18
CA ASP A 63 6.81 4.85 -9.31
C ASP A 63 5.33 4.52 -9.03
N SER A 64 4.52 4.54 -10.10
CA SER A 64 3.08 4.30 -10.03
C SER A 64 2.71 2.87 -9.64
N ASP A 65 3.66 1.95 -9.64
CA ASP A 65 3.46 0.56 -9.25
C ASP A 65 3.86 0.28 -7.80
N ASN A 66 4.25 1.30 -7.06
CA ASN A 66 4.67 1.18 -5.68
C ASN A 66 3.49 0.96 -4.72
N ILE A 67 3.06 -0.28 -4.58
CA ILE A 67 1.94 -0.67 -3.71
C ILE A 67 2.12 -0.19 -2.27
N LYS A 68 3.35 -0.30 -1.74
CA LYS A 68 3.65 0.13 -0.36
C LYS A 68 3.39 1.61 -0.15
N ALA A 69 3.73 2.46 -1.13
CA ALA A 69 3.47 3.89 -1.04
C ALA A 69 1.97 4.20 -1.05
N TYR A 70 1.17 3.51 -1.85
CA TYR A 70 -0.30 3.64 -1.84
C TYR A 70 -0.90 3.22 -0.49
N LEU A 71 -0.45 2.09 0.08
CA LEU A 71 -0.91 1.63 1.40
C LEU A 71 -0.62 2.66 2.49
N ARG A 72 0.59 3.25 2.48
CA ARG A 72 0.95 4.30 3.44
C ARG A 72 0.23 5.63 3.18
N LEU A 73 0.03 6.01 1.92
CA LEU A 73 -0.76 7.19 1.57
C LEU A 73 -2.20 7.11 2.09
N GLY A 74 -2.86 5.97 1.89
CA GLY A 74 -4.20 5.73 2.44
C GLY A 74 -4.20 5.75 3.97
N GLN A 75 -3.21 5.13 4.63
CA GLN A 75 -3.06 5.21 6.10
C GLN A 75 -2.99 6.66 6.58
N VAL A 76 -2.13 7.48 5.97
CA VAL A 76 -1.99 8.92 6.31
C VAL A 76 -3.32 9.66 6.15
N LEU A 77 -4.05 9.37 5.07
CA LEU A 77 -5.38 9.97 4.82
C LEU A 77 -6.38 9.58 5.91
N ARG A 78 -6.46 8.30 6.28
CA ARG A 78 -7.37 7.81 7.33
C ARG A 78 -7.04 8.45 8.67
N GLU A 79 -5.77 8.47 9.06
CA GLU A 79 -5.32 9.06 10.32
C GLU A 79 -5.47 10.59 10.34
N GLY A 80 -5.48 11.23 9.16
CA GLY A 80 -5.77 12.63 8.98
C GLY A 80 -7.26 12.99 8.97
N GLY A 81 -8.15 11.99 9.18
CA GLY A 81 -9.62 12.20 9.19
C GLY A 81 -10.30 12.04 7.82
N ASN A 82 -9.54 11.73 6.77
CA ASN A 82 -10.06 11.57 5.40
C ASN A 82 -10.26 10.08 5.03
N ALA A 83 -10.95 9.31 5.89
CA ALA A 83 -11.13 7.88 5.70
C ALA A 83 -11.82 7.51 4.38
N SER A 84 -12.74 8.34 3.88
CA SER A 84 -13.37 8.12 2.58
C SER A 84 -12.40 8.23 1.40
N GLN A 85 -11.40 9.09 1.50
CA GLN A 85 -10.33 9.18 0.49
C GLN A 85 -9.35 8.02 0.63
N ALA A 86 -9.01 7.63 1.86
CA ALA A 86 -8.20 6.44 2.14
C ALA A 86 -8.81 5.19 1.49
N LEU A 87 -10.11 4.99 1.71
CA LEU A 87 -10.86 3.88 1.11
C LEU A 87 -10.79 3.88 -0.42
N LYS A 88 -10.89 5.06 -1.07
CA LYS A 88 -10.75 5.15 -2.54
C LYS A 88 -9.36 4.72 -3.00
N VAL A 89 -8.31 5.14 -2.29
CA VAL A 89 -6.92 4.78 -2.60
C VAL A 89 -6.73 3.26 -2.45
N HIS A 90 -7.15 2.68 -1.33
CA HIS A 90 -6.97 1.25 -1.07
C HIS A 90 -7.83 0.39 -2.00
N ARG A 91 -9.09 0.77 -2.28
CA ARG A 91 -9.93 0.05 -3.25
C ARG A 91 -9.33 0.03 -4.66
N GLY A 92 -8.63 1.08 -5.05
CA GLY A 92 -7.90 1.11 -6.32
C GLY A 92 -6.86 -0.01 -6.45
N LEU A 93 -6.29 -0.46 -5.33
CA LEU A 93 -5.32 -1.55 -5.31
C LEU A 93 -5.94 -2.94 -5.53
N LEU A 94 -7.24 -3.13 -5.25
CA LEU A 94 -7.93 -4.43 -5.50
C LEU A 94 -7.90 -4.84 -6.98
N HIS A 95 -7.70 -3.90 -7.90
CA HIS A 95 -7.63 -4.18 -9.34
C HIS A 95 -6.22 -4.56 -9.81
N ARG A 96 -5.22 -4.50 -8.93
CA ARG A 96 -3.84 -4.91 -9.22
C ARG A 96 -3.73 -6.44 -9.16
N ARG A 97 -3.20 -7.04 -10.23
CA ARG A 97 -3.08 -8.51 -10.35
C ARG A 97 -1.86 -9.09 -9.65
N ASP A 98 -0.84 -8.26 -9.41
CA ASP A 98 0.49 -8.71 -8.98
C ASP A 98 0.78 -8.37 -7.50
N LEU A 99 -0.26 -8.29 -6.65
CA LEU A 99 -0.08 -8.08 -5.22
C LEU A 99 0.61 -9.28 -4.58
N MET A 100 1.72 -9.04 -3.91
CA MET A 100 2.39 -10.07 -3.12
C MET A 100 1.52 -10.46 -1.91
N TYR A 101 1.75 -11.66 -1.37
CA TYR A 101 0.98 -12.19 -0.24
C TYR A 101 0.87 -11.20 0.93
N TYR A 102 1.97 -10.59 1.35
CA TYR A 102 1.97 -9.62 2.44
C TYR A 102 1.24 -8.30 2.07
N GLU A 103 1.24 -7.91 0.79
CA GLU A 103 0.53 -6.71 0.31
C GLU A 103 -0.99 -6.93 0.30
N GLN A 104 -1.44 -8.14 -0.02
CA GLN A 104 -2.85 -8.52 0.11
C GLN A 104 -3.31 -8.43 1.56
N ILE A 105 -2.52 -8.98 2.50
CA ILE A 105 -2.80 -8.89 3.94
C ILE A 105 -2.91 -7.43 4.37
N GLU A 106 -1.90 -6.61 4.08
CA GLU A 106 -1.90 -5.18 4.46
C GLU A 106 -3.04 -4.41 3.79
N LEU A 107 -3.40 -4.75 2.55
CA LEU A 107 -4.52 -4.13 1.85
C LEU A 107 -5.84 -4.40 2.56
N HIS A 108 -6.16 -5.66 2.87
CA HIS A 108 -7.41 -6.00 3.55
C HIS A 108 -7.46 -5.46 4.99
N LYS A 109 -6.33 -5.40 5.70
CA LYS A 109 -6.23 -4.69 6.99
C LYS A 109 -6.62 -3.22 6.85
N ASN A 110 -6.05 -2.53 5.86
CA ASN A 110 -6.33 -1.11 5.65
C ASN A 110 -7.77 -0.87 5.20
N LEU A 111 -8.32 -1.70 4.33
CA LEU A 111 -9.72 -1.61 3.90
C LEU A 111 -10.67 -1.79 5.09
N ALA A 112 -10.44 -2.79 5.94
CA ALA A 112 -11.23 -3.00 7.15
C ALA A 112 -11.23 -1.77 8.06
N LEU A 113 -10.06 -1.18 8.30
CA LEU A 113 -9.92 0.03 9.11
C LEU A 113 -10.57 1.26 8.46
N ASP A 114 -10.49 1.39 7.13
CA ASP A 114 -11.14 2.49 6.40
C ASP A 114 -12.65 2.40 6.48
N TYR A 115 -13.22 1.20 6.24
CA TYR A 115 -14.64 0.95 6.35
C TYR A 115 -15.15 1.19 7.78
N TYR A 116 -14.42 0.70 8.77
CA TYR A 116 -14.75 0.96 10.17
C TYR A 116 -14.77 2.47 10.48
N LYS A 117 -13.77 3.20 10.00
CA LYS A 117 -13.61 4.64 10.27
C LYS A 117 -14.72 5.49 9.64
N ILE A 118 -15.31 5.04 8.52
CA ILE A 118 -16.48 5.69 7.92
C ILE A 118 -17.84 5.18 8.47
N GLY A 119 -17.80 4.28 9.47
CA GLY A 119 -19.01 3.73 10.11
C GLY A 119 -19.64 2.53 9.38
N ASN A 120 -19.02 2.01 8.33
CA ASN A 120 -19.51 0.85 7.60
C ASN A 120 -18.94 -0.45 8.19
N ILE A 121 -19.45 -0.85 9.35
CA ILE A 121 -18.93 -2.00 10.09
C ILE A 121 -19.18 -3.32 9.33
N SER A 122 -20.25 -3.43 8.56
CA SER A 122 -20.54 -4.63 7.78
C SER A 122 -19.44 -4.93 6.75
N ASP A 123 -19.04 -3.91 5.97
CA ASP A 123 -17.96 -4.09 4.99
C ASP A 123 -16.61 -4.27 5.67
N ALA A 124 -16.38 -3.60 6.82
CA ALA A 124 -15.18 -3.83 7.62
C ALA A 124 -15.03 -5.30 8.04
N ILE A 125 -16.11 -5.92 8.53
CA ILE A 125 -16.16 -7.34 8.87
C ILE A 125 -15.93 -8.21 7.62
N GLY A 126 -16.49 -7.85 6.47
CA GLY A 126 -16.28 -8.54 5.20
C GLY A 126 -14.80 -8.60 4.79
N GLU A 127 -14.08 -7.50 4.97
CA GLU A 127 -12.64 -7.44 4.70
C GLU A 127 -11.83 -8.30 5.68
N LEU A 128 -12.22 -8.34 6.97
CA LEU A 128 -11.57 -9.21 7.95
C LEU A 128 -11.80 -10.70 7.64
N HIS A 129 -12.99 -11.08 7.18
CA HIS A 129 -13.24 -12.45 6.71
C HIS A 129 -12.40 -12.79 5.47
N THR A 130 -12.20 -11.83 4.56
CA THR A 130 -11.31 -12.03 3.40
C THR A 130 -9.87 -12.20 3.86
N LEU A 131 -9.43 -11.41 4.84
CA LEU A 131 -8.12 -11.56 5.43
C LEU A 131 -7.92 -12.93 6.08
N LEU A 132 -8.91 -13.46 6.82
CA LEU A 132 -8.84 -14.80 7.41
C LEU A 132 -8.82 -15.94 6.37
N LYS A 133 -9.31 -15.73 5.14
CA LYS A 133 -9.12 -16.69 4.04
C LYS A 133 -7.68 -16.71 3.54
N ILE A 134 -6.99 -15.58 3.60
CA ILE A 134 -5.57 -15.45 3.21
C ILE A 134 -4.69 -15.96 4.35
N GLU A 135 -4.91 -15.50 5.58
CA GLU A 135 -4.16 -15.80 6.79
C GLU A 135 -5.09 -16.34 7.87
N LYS A 136 -5.30 -17.68 7.87
CA LYS A 136 -6.33 -18.36 8.67
C LYS A 136 -6.28 -18.06 10.17
N ASN A 137 -5.09 -17.83 10.72
CA ASN A 137 -4.87 -17.60 12.15
C ASN A 137 -4.37 -16.18 12.42
N SER A 138 -4.83 -15.21 11.65
CA SER A 138 -4.47 -13.81 11.86
C SER A 138 -5.03 -13.31 13.19
N GLU A 139 -4.19 -13.28 14.22
CA GLU A 139 -4.56 -12.75 15.55
C GLU A 139 -5.12 -11.34 15.44
N TRP A 140 -4.54 -10.53 14.57
CA TRP A 140 -5.01 -9.17 14.33
C TRP A 140 -6.46 -9.16 13.80
N ALA A 141 -6.78 -9.98 12.79
CA ALA A 141 -8.11 -10.04 12.21
C ALA A 141 -9.14 -10.55 13.23
N LEU A 142 -8.80 -11.61 13.97
CA LEU A 142 -9.66 -12.16 15.04
C LEU A 142 -9.93 -11.11 16.12
N SER A 143 -8.92 -10.39 16.57
CA SER A 143 -9.04 -9.30 17.55
C SER A 143 -9.96 -8.18 17.05
N GLN A 144 -9.86 -7.79 15.77
CA GLN A 144 -10.76 -6.79 15.21
C GLN A 144 -12.19 -7.30 15.08
N LEU A 145 -12.41 -8.55 14.68
CA LEU A 145 -13.76 -9.17 14.62
C LEU A 145 -14.42 -9.19 15.99
N ILE A 146 -13.69 -9.61 17.02
CA ILE A 146 -14.20 -9.58 18.40
C ILE A 146 -14.64 -8.15 18.76
N THR A 147 -13.82 -7.15 18.45
CA THR A 147 -14.11 -5.75 18.75
C THR A 147 -15.36 -5.28 17.99
N PHE A 148 -15.46 -5.54 16.70
CA PHE A 148 -16.56 -5.07 15.86
C PHE A 148 -17.90 -5.75 16.21
N TYR A 149 -17.90 -7.06 16.49
CA TYR A 149 -19.10 -7.75 16.94
C TYR A 149 -19.57 -7.31 18.34
N ARG A 150 -18.63 -7.01 19.25
CA ARG A 150 -18.97 -6.42 20.56
C ARG A 150 -19.63 -5.04 20.41
N GLU A 151 -19.13 -4.20 19.51
CA GLU A 151 -19.74 -2.89 19.24
C GLU A 151 -21.15 -3.00 18.63
N GLN A 152 -21.38 -4.05 17.83
CA GLN A 152 -22.72 -4.39 17.32
C GLN A 152 -23.62 -5.11 18.35
N GLN A 153 -23.11 -5.38 19.56
CA GLN A 153 -23.77 -6.15 20.60
C GLN A 153 -24.10 -7.62 20.20
N ASP A 154 -23.40 -8.13 19.17
CA ASP A 154 -23.46 -9.53 18.76
C ASP A 154 -22.49 -10.36 19.61
N TRP A 155 -22.90 -10.64 20.85
CA TRP A 155 -22.07 -11.33 21.84
C TRP A 155 -21.77 -12.77 21.46
N GLU A 156 -22.68 -13.42 20.72
CA GLU A 156 -22.51 -14.79 20.24
C GLU A 156 -21.31 -14.88 19.31
N LYS A 157 -21.29 -14.09 18.23
CA LYS A 157 -20.15 -14.05 17.30
C LYS A 157 -18.87 -13.55 17.95
N ALA A 158 -18.95 -12.55 18.82
CA ALA A 158 -17.78 -12.11 19.55
C ALA A 158 -17.14 -13.25 20.37
N GLY A 159 -17.99 -14.09 21.01
CA GLY A 159 -17.57 -15.28 21.76
C GLY A 159 -16.96 -16.37 20.88
N GLU A 160 -17.51 -16.61 19.68
CA GLU A 160 -16.97 -17.58 18.71
C GLU A 160 -15.55 -17.18 18.26
N TYR A 161 -15.34 -15.91 17.88
CA TYR A 161 -14.01 -15.42 17.47
C TYR A 161 -13.03 -15.37 18.63
N PHE A 162 -13.50 -15.09 19.85
CA PHE A 162 -12.65 -15.15 21.03
C PHE A 162 -12.15 -16.58 21.30
N ALA A 163 -13.02 -17.58 21.18
CA ALA A 163 -12.63 -18.98 21.31
C ALA A 163 -11.64 -19.44 20.22
N GLN A 164 -11.74 -18.85 19.01
CA GLN A 164 -10.77 -19.10 17.93
C GLN A 164 -9.44 -18.40 18.21
N TYR A 165 -9.44 -17.20 18.77
CA TYR A 165 -8.24 -16.44 19.11
C TYR A 165 -7.38 -17.10 20.19
N GLN A 166 -8.00 -17.89 21.10
CA GLN A 166 -7.29 -18.59 22.17
C GLN A 166 -6.62 -19.92 21.75
N LYS A 167 -6.81 -20.38 20.51
CA LYS A 167 -6.21 -21.64 19.98
C LYS A 167 -4.88 -21.41 19.31
#